data_763a4029ab6cca7dcfc8804b8a37575d
#
_entry.id   763a4029ab6cca7dcfc8804b8a37575d
#
_cell.length_a   1.000
_cell.length_b   1.000
_cell.length_c   1.000
_cell.angle_alpha   90.00
_cell.angle_beta   90.00
_cell.angle_gamma   90.00
#
_symmetry.space_group_name_H-M   'P 1'
#
loop_
_entity.id
_entity.type
_entity.pdbx_description
1 polymer ?
#
loop_
_entity_poly.entity_id
_entity_poly.type
_entity_poly.pdbx_seq_one_letter_code
_entity_poly.pdbx_strand_id
1 'polypeptide(L)'
;MMKAITWLASMSVGIAALSASAFATAPEGWLTDVNEAIALAKKENKAVMLEFTGSDWCPPCIAMKKNVFSKDEFLEKASEKFVLVHLDFPRGDTELREKNMPLAKEYNIEGYPTIVLLDGEGKEFTRFFASQYPTVEKFLAHLDESLEKKEFD
;
A
#
# COMPACT_ATOMS: atom_id res chain seq x y z
N MET A 1 9.43 61.29 -39.28
CA MET A 1 9.09 59.93 -39.68
C MET A 1 9.79 59.00 -38.72
N MET A 2 9.11 58.52 -37.69
CA MET A 2 9.66 57.60 -36.71
C MET A 2 9.13 56.21 -37.00
N LYS A 3 10.01 55.26 -37.32
CA LYS A 3 9.68 53.86 -37.51
C LYS A 3 9.75 53.14 -36.17
N ALA A 4 8.60 52.69 -35.67
CA ALA A 4 8.51 51.82 -34.51
C ALA A 4 8.95 50.42 -34.88
N ILE A 5 9.99 49.93 -34.22
CA ILE A 5 10.47 48.54 -34.32
C ILE A 5 9.79 47.75 -33.21
N THR A 6 8.84 46.89 -33.60
CA THR A 6 8.15 45.94 -32.72
C THR A 6 9.04 44.73 -32.48
N TRP A 7 9.49 44.52 -31.25
CA TRP A 7 10.18 43.32 -30.81
C TRP A 7 9.14 42.27 -30.45
N LEU A 8 9.05 41.23 -31.25
CA LEU A 8 8.31 40.01 -30.93
C LEU A 8 9.20 39.12 -30.03
N ALA A 9 8.91 39.12 -28.75
CA ALA A 9 9.51 38.17 -27.81
C ALA A 9 8.86 36.80 -27.99
N SER A 10 9.60 35.85 -28.57
CA SER A 10 9.20 34.47 -28.70
C SER A 10 9.40 33.77 -27.35
N MET A 11 8.33 33.54 -26.61
CA MET A 11 8.35 32.73 -25.42
C MET A 11 8.32 31.24 -25.82
N SER A 12 9.47 30.61 -25.79
CA SER A 12 9.59 29.12 -25.90
C SER A 12 9.10 28.51 -24.60
N VAL A 13 7.88 27.94 -24.64
CA VAL A 13 7.38 27.10 -23.56
C VAL A 13 8.09 25.76 -23.64
N GLY A 14 9.07 25.57 -22.80
CA GLY A 14 9.71 24.26 -22.60
C GLY A 14 8.74 23.31 -21.92
N ILE A 15 8.22 22.34 -22.68
CA ILE A 15 7.47 21.22 -22.14
C ILE A 15 8.48 20.30 -21.44
N ALA A 16 8.58 20.40 -20.14
CA ALA A 16 9.27 19.41 -19.32
C ALA A 16 8.48 18.11 -19.41
N ALA A 17 8.99 17.13 -20.18
CA ALA A 17 8.48 15.79 -20.17
C ALA A 17 8.74 15.19 -18.78
N LEU A 18 7.69 15.10 -17.94
CA LEU A 18 7.73 14.25 -16.75
C LEU A 18 7.88 12.82 -17.24
N SER A 19 9.07 12.27 -17.05
CA SER A 19 9.29 10.84 -17.19
C SER A 19 8.48 10.15 -16.10
N ALA A 20 7.31 9.63 -16.45
CA ALA A 20 6.57 8.72 -15.61
C ALA A 20 7.39 7.44 -15.51
N SER A 21 8.15 7.29 -14.43
CA SER A 21 8.74 6.02 -14.06
C SER A 21 7.59 5.02 -13.91
N ALA A 22 7.59 3.97 -14.74
CA ALA A 22 6.66 2.87 -14.60
C ALA A 22 7.01 2.09 -13.34
N PHE A 23 6.60 2.60 -12.18
CA PHE A 23 6.54 1.82 -10.95
C PHE A 23 5.40 0.83 -11.13
N ALA A 24 5.65 -0.44 -10.77
CA ALA A 24 4.59 -1.41 -10.62
C ALA A 24 3.51 -0.78 -9.73
N THR A 25 2.38 -0.45 -10.32
CA THR A 25 1.35 0.34 -9.67
C THR A 25 0.69 -0.53 -8.62
N ALA A 26 0.76 -0.09 -7.35
CA ALA A 26 -0.07 -0.63 -6.29
C ALA A 26 -1.54 -0.61 -6.72
N PRO A 27 -2.36 -1.53 -6.21
CA PRO A 27 -3.81 -1.43 -6.35
C PRO A 27 -4.29 -0.05 -5.87
N GLU A 28 -5.36 0.45 -6.48
CA GLU A 28 -5.95 1.72 -6.07
C GLU A 28 -6.28 1.72 -4.56
N GLY A 29 -5.91 2.78 -3.86
CA GLY A 29 -6.09 2.91 -2.42
C GLY A 29 -4.99 2.29 -1.56
N TRP A 30 -3.95 1.69 -2.18
CA TRP A 30 -2.81 1.09 -1.48
C TRP A 30 -1.51 1.85 -1.75
N LEU A 31 -0.68 2.00 -0.72
CA LEU A 31 0.70 2.44 -0.84
C LEU A 31 1.65 1.24 -1.04
N THR A 32 2.90 1.53 -1.37
CA THR A 32 3.99 0.54 -1.49
C THR A 32 5.20 0.87 -0.63
N ASP A 33 5.18 2.01 0.05
CA ASP A 33 6.25 2.46 0.93
C ASP A 33 5.78 2.46 2.38
N VAL A 34 6.46 1.67 3.21
CA VAL A 34 6.10 1.51 4.63
C VAL A 34 6.35 2.78 5.42
N ASN A 35 7.44 3.51 5.13
CA ASN A 35 7.77 4.73 5.86
C ASN A 35 6.79 5.86 5.52
N GLU A 36 6.40 5.98 4.26
CA GLU A 36 5.35 6.90 3.82
C GLU A 36 4.03 6.58 4.53
N ALA A 37 3.66 5.30 4.59
CA ALA A 37 2.44 4.86 5.24
C ALA A 37 2.42 5.16 6.75
N ILE A 38 3.52 4.94 7.46
CA ILE A 38 3.66 5.27 8.89
C ILE A 38 3.52 6.79 9.10
N ALA A 39 4.19 7.60 8.28
CA ALA A 39 4.09 9.05 8.38
C ALA A 39 2.66 9.56 8.14
N LEU A 40 1.96 8.98 7.16
CA LEU A 40 0.56 9.31 6.87
C LEU A 40 -0.37 8.84 8.00
N ALA A 41 -0.18 7.62 8.50
CA ALA A 41 -0.98 7.07 9.60
C ALA A 41 -0.86 7.91 10.87
N LYS A 42 0.35 8.35 11.20
CA LYS A 42 0.59 9.26 12.34
C LYS A 42 -0.16 10.59 12.16
N LYS A 43 -0.10 11.18 10.96
CA LYS A 43 -0.78 12.44 10.63
C LYS A 43 -2.31 12.32 10.71
N GLU A 44 -2.85 11.18 10.29
CA GLU A 44 -4.29 10.93 10.20
C GLU A 44 -4.86 10.22 11.44
N ASN A 45 -4.02 9.90 12.43
CA ASN A 45 -4.40 9.12 13.62
C ASN A 45 -5.00 7.76 13.24
N LYS A 46 -4.33 7.05 12.34
CA LYS A 46 -4.69 5.72 11.87
C LYS A 46 -3.61 4.69 12.25
N ALA A 47 -3.95 3.43 12.09
CA ALA A 47 -2.99 2.33 12.08
C ALA A 47 -2.48 2.06 10.65
N VAL A 48 -1.49 1.20 10.49
CA VAL A 48 -0.99 0.74 9.19
C VAL A 48 -1.30 -0.75 9.03
N MET A 49 -1.79 -1.14 7.86
CA MET A 49 -1.96 -2.54 7.49
C MET A 49 -0.99 -2.88 6.37
N LEU A 50 0.00 -3.72 6.66
CA LEU A 50 0.93 -4.26 5.67
C LEU A 50 0.41 -5.59 5.16
N GLU A 51 0.21 -5.72 3.85
CA GLU A 51 -0.07 -6.98 3.18
C GLU A 51 1.21 -7.49 2.51
N PHE A 52 1.70 -8.65 2.92
CA PHE A 52 2.77 -9.40 2.24
C PHE A 52 2.15 -10.49 1.39
N THR A 53 2.33 -10.43 0.07
CA THR A 53 1.60 -11.27 -0.87
C THR A 53 2.47 -11.76 -2.03
N GLY A 54 2.08 -12.88 -2.65
CA GLY A 54 2.65 -13.39 -3.90
C GLY A 54 1.61 -13.39 -5.00
N SER A 55 1.40 -12.25 -5.65
CA SER A 55 0.24 -11.96 -6.49
C SER A 55 0.07 -12.86 -7.70
N ASP A 56 1.15 -13.44 -8.24
CA ASP A 56 1.14 -14.24 -9.47
C ASP A 56 1.39 -15.75 -9.26
N TRP A 57 1.65 -16.19 -8.02
CA TRP A 57 1.99 -17.59 -7.74
C TRP A 57 1.35 -18.20 -6.50
N CYS A 58 0.78 -17.38 -5.61
CA CYS A 58 0.26 -17.80 -4.31
C CYS A 58 -1.27 -17.96 -4.40
N PRO A 59 -1.85 -19.17 -4.46
CA PRO A 59 -3.30 -19.34 -4.61
C PRO A 59 -4.13 -18.65 -3.53
N PRO A 60 -3.82 -18.75 -2.21
CA PRO A 60 -4.57 -18.04 -1.19
C PRO A 60 -4.43 -16.51 -1.30
N CYS A 61 -3.28 -15.98 -1.79
CA CYS A 61 -3.12 -14.55 -2.05
C CYS A 61 -4.06 -14.07 -3.15
N ILE A 62 -4.12 -14.83 -4.26
CA ILE A 62 -5.02 -14.54 -5.39
C ILE A 62 -6.47 -14.57 -4.95
N ALA A 63 -6.85 -15.55 -4.13
CA ALA A 63 -8.20 -15.64 -3.57
C ALA A 63 -8.53 -14.44 -2.66
N MET A 64 -7.63 -14.03 -1.77
CA MET A 64 -7.82 -12.88 -0.89
C MET A 64 -7.96 -11.58 -1.68
N LYS A 65 -7.11 -11.37 -2.70
CA LYS A 65 -7.26 -10.22 -3.59
C LYS A 65 -8.64 -10.17 -4.23
N LYS A 66 -9.11 -11.28 -4.80
CA LYS A 66 -10.41 -11.37 -5.48
C LYS A 66 -11.59 -11.18 -4.52
N ASN A 67 -11.54 -11.79 -3.35
CA ASN A 67 -12.69 -11.90 -2.46
C ASN A 67 -12.76 -10.77 -1.43
N VAL A 68 -11.62 -10.13 -1.10
CA VAL A 68 -11.54 -9.12 -0.04
C VAL A 68 -10.88 -7.84 -0.54
N PHE A 69 -9.59 -7.87 -0.88
CA PHE A 69 -8.78 -6.65 -1.01
C PHE A 69 -9.10 -5.78 -2.23
N SER A 70 -9.73 -6.32 -3.27
CA SER A 70 -10.21 -5.55 -4.44
C SER A 70 -11.68 -5.12 -4.33
N LYS A 71 -12.33 -5.36 -3.19
CA LYS A 71 -13.72 -4.97 -2.99
C LYS A 71 -13.82 -3.52 -2.50
N ASP A 72 -14.68 -2.72 -3.12
CA ASP A 72 -14.91 -1.32 -2.75
C ASP A 72 -15.31 -1.20 -1.29
N GLU A 73 -16.18 -2.09 -0.79
CA GLU A 73 -16.58 -2.13 0.61
C GLU A 73 -15.39 -2.31 1.57
N PHE A 74 -14.43 -3.17 1.23
CA PHE A 74 -13.23 -3.36 2.03
C PHE A 74 -12.37 -2.09 2.01
N LEU A 75 -12.09 -1.55 0.81
CA LEU A 75 -11.26 -0.37 0.64
C LEU A 75 -11.82 0.83 1.40
N GLU A 76 -13.12 1.09 1.27
CA GLU A 76 -13.81 2.18 1.95
C GLU A 76 -13.69 2.05 3.47
N LYS A 77 -14.13 0.92 4.04
CA LYS A 77 -14.18 0.72 5.50
C LYS A 77 -12.80 0.58 6.14
N ALA A 78 -11.89 -0.17 5.51
CA ALA A 78 -10.53 -0.33 6.04
C ALA A 78 -9.75 0.98 6.04
N SER A 79 -9.90 1.82 4.99
CA SER A 79 -9.21 3.10 4.87
C SER A 79 -9.66 4.15 5.90
N GLU A 80 -10.79 3.96 6.56
CA GLU A 80 -11.22 4.83 7.67
C GLU A 80 -10.27 4.73 8.87
N LYS A 81 -9.71 3.54 9.12
CA LYS A 81 -8.92 3.22 10.32
C LYS A 81 -7.47 2.87 10.02
N PHE A 82 -7.16 2.48 8.79
CA PHE A 82 -5.84 2.00 8.36
C PHE A 82 -5.34 2.74 7.12
N VAL A 83 -4.02 2.96 7.07
CA VAL A 83 -3.30 3.19 5.83
C VAL A 83 -2.88 1.82 5.30
N LEU A 84 -3.26 1.51 4.05
CA LEU A 84 -3.06 0.20 3.44
C LEU A 84 -1.75 0.17 2.65
N VAL A 85 -0.91 -0.85 2.85
CA VAL A 85 0.37 -1.04 2.16
C VAL A 85 0.42 -2.41 1.51
N HIS A 86 0.65 -2.44 0.20
CA HIS A 86 0.77 -3.65 -0.60
C HIS A 86 2.23 -3.96 -0.90
N LEU A 87 2.73 -5.07 -0.37
CA LEU A 87 4.10 -5.55 -0.55
C LEU A 87 4.06 -6.87 -1.31
N ASP A 88 4.27 -6.79 -2.62
CA ASP A 88 4.21 -7.95 -3.52
C ASP A 88 5.59 -8.59 -3.70
N PHE A 89 5.59 -9.92 -3.82
CA PHE A 89 6.76 -10.78 -4.06
C PHE A 89 6.52 -11.65 -5.29
N PRO A 90 6.32 -11.05 -6.47
CA PRO A 90 5.96 -11.79 -7.67
C PRO A 90 7.13 -12.64 -8.18
N ARG A 91 6.81 -13.71 -8.92
CA ARG A 91 7.80 -14.50 -9.67
C ARG A 91 8.12 -13.88 -11.01
N GLY A 92 7.11 -13.22 -11.62
CA GLY A 92 7.23 -12.58 -12.93
C GLY A 92 7.99 -11.26 -12.93
N ASP A 93 8.16 -10.60 -11.76
CA ASP A 93 8.91 -9.36 -11.62
C ASP A 93 9.98 -9.51 -10.51
N THR A 94 11.20 -9.87 -10.94
CA THR A 94 12.32 -10.10 -10.04
C THR A 94 12.79 -8.81 -9.37
N GLU A 95 12.73 -7.67 -10.06
CA GLU A 95 13.16 -6.37 -9.51
C GLU A 95 12.27 -5.95 -8.33
N LEU A 96 10.96 -6.02 -8.51
CA LEU A 96 10.01 -5.73 -7.44
C LEU A 96 10.18 -6.67 -6.26
N ARG A 97 10.35 -7.98 -6.52
CA ARG A 97 10.57 -8.96 -5.48
C ARG A 97 11.84 -8.66 -4.68
N GLU A 98 12.97 -8.40 -5.34
CA GLU A 98 14.24 -8.08 -4.68
C GLU A 98 14.16 -6.77 -3.90
N LYS A 99 13.45 -5.77 -4.40
CA LYS A 99 13.17 -4.52 -3.69
C LYS A 99 12.46 -4.75 -2.36
N ASN A 100 11.49 -5.66 -2.34
CA ASN A 100 10.66 -5.93 -1.15
C ASN A 100 11.27 -6.98 -0.20
N MET A 101 12.25 -7.79 -0.63
CA MET A 101 12.87 -8.83 0.20
C MET A 101 13.44 -8.34 1.54
N PRO A 102 14.08 -7.16 1.65
CA PRO A 102 14.52 -6.63 2.94
C PRO A 102 13.38 -6.47 3.95
N LEU A 103 12.20 -6.03 3.51
CA LEU A 103 11.02 -5.90 4.37
C LEU A 103 10.50 -7.25 4.86
N ALA A 104 10.47 -8.27 3.98
CA ALA A 104 10.10 -9.61 4.40
C ALA A 104 11.03 -10.19 5.49
N LYS A 105 12.33 -9.85 5.43
CA LYS A 105 13.29 -10.23 6.46
C LYS A 105 13.11 -9.41 7.74
N GLU A 106 12.91 -8.11 7.63
CA GLU A 106 12.69 -7.20 8.76
C GLU A 106 11.47 -7.63 9.60
N TYR A 107 10.36 -7.94 8.91
CA TYR A 107 9.13 -8.38 9.56
C TYR A 107 9.07 -9.89 9.82
N ASN A 108 10.15 -10.66 9.55
CA ASN A 108 10.23 -12.12 9.73
C ASN A 108 9.02 -12.83 9.09
N ILE A 109 8.76 -12.57 7.80
CA ILE A 109 7.64 -13.17 7.08
C ILE A 109 7.97 -14.61 6.72
N GLU A 110 7.18 -15.55 7.24
CA GLU A 110 7.34 -17.00 7.07
C GLU A 110 6.44 -17.58 5.99
N GLY A 111 5.40 -16.84 5.57
CA GLY A 111 4.44 -17.33 4.58
C GLY A 111 3.55 -16.22 4.03
N TYR A 112 2.75 -16.56 3.03
CA TYR A 112 1.87 -15.63 2.32
C TYR A 112 0.45 -16.18 2.21
N PRO A 113 -0.59 -15.33 2.24
CA PRO A 113 -0.56 -13.89 2.51
C PRO A 113 -0.50 -13.62 4.02
N THR A 114 0.48 -12.82 4.45
CA THR A 114 0.58 -12.36 5.85
C THR A 114 0.18 -10.90 5.95
N ILE A 115 -0.63 -10.60 6.97
CA ILE A 115 -0.95 -9.24 7.39
C ILE A 115 -0.16 -8.93 8.65
N VAL A 116 0.45 -7.74 8.67
CA VAL A 116 1.09 -7.15 9.84
C VAL A 116 0.42 -5.83 10.12
N LEU A 117 -0.06 -5.62 11.34
CA LEU A 117 -0.68 -4.37 11.77
C LEU A 117 0.30 -3.57 12.64
N LEU A 118 0.52 -2.31 12.24
CA LEU A 118 1.38 -1.37 12.96
C LEU A 118 0.53 -0.23 13.52
N ASP A 119 0.96 0.30 14.65
CA ASP A 119 0.42 1.57 15.16
C ASP A 119 0.95 2.79 14.38
N GLY A 120 0.50 3.99 14.75
CA GLY A 120 0.94 5.23 14.13
C GLY A 120 2.42 5.59 14.36
N GLU A 121 3.12 4.87 15.23
CA GLU A 121 4.57 4.98 15.46
C GLU A 121 5.37 3.89 14.72
N GLY A 122 4.69 3.01 13.98
CA GLY A 122 5.31 1.91 13.24
C GLY A 122 5.62 0.68 14.08
N LYS A 123 5.12 0.59 15.32
CA LYS A 123 5.27 -0.59 16.17
C LYS A 123 4.22 -1.63 15.81
N GLU A 124 4.65 -2.86 15.55
CA GLU A 124 3.75 -3.99 15.34
C GLU A 124 2.97 -4.32 16.62
N PHE A 125 1.65 -4.48 16.49
CA PHE A 125 0.80 -4.91 17.59
C PHE A 125 0.07 -6.24 17.33
N THR A 126 -0.08 -6.66 16.07
CA THR A 126 -0.57 -8.00 15.73
C THR A 126 -0.20 -8.42 14.31
N ARG A 127 -0.26 -9.73 14.06
CA ARG A 127 -0.13 -10.33 12.73
C ARG A 127 -0.99 -11.58 12.59
N PHE A 128 -1.37 -11.89 11.36
CA PHE A 128 -2.15 -13.10 11.04
C PHE A 128 -2.05 -13.45 9.56
N PHE A 129 -2.41 -14.68 9.20
CA PHE A 129 -2.58 -15.05 7.80
C PHE A 129 -3.94 -14.56 7.29
N ALA A 130 -3.92 -13.76 6.22
CA ALA A 130 -5.14 -13.17 5.66
C ALA A 130 -6.20 -14.22 5.28
N SER A 131 -5.77 -15.40 4.81
CA SER A 131 -6.64 -16.51 4.43
C SER A 131 -7.52 -17.08 5.55
N GLN A 132 -7.23 -16.75 6.82
CA GLN A 132 -8.07 -17.13 7.96
C GLN A 132 -9.41 -16.36 7.96
N TYR A 133 -9.48 -15.22 7.28
CA TYR A 133 -10.66 -14.35 7.20
C TYR A 133 -11.05 -14.09 5.74
N PRO A 134 -11.63 -15.09 5.04
CA PRO A 134 -11.72 -15.12 3.58
C PRO A 134 -12.88 -14.29 3.00
N THR A 135 -13.60 -13.52 3.80
CA THR A 135 -14.68 -12.61 3.36
C THR A 135 -14.47 -11.20 3.89
N VAL A 136 -14.99 -10.20 3.18
CA VAL A 136 -14.90 -8.78 3.60
C VAL A 136 -15.40 -8.59 5.03
N GLU A 137 -16.57 -9.14 5.35
CA GLU A 137 -17.17 -9.04 6.68
C GLU A 137 -16.25 -9.60 7.78
N LYS A 138 -15.75 -10.83 7.62
CA LYS A 138 -14.89 -11.48 8.61
C LYS A 138 -13.55 -10.77 8.75
N PHE A 139 -13.01 -10.29 7.64
CA PHE A 139 -11.73 -9.59 7.65
C PHE A 139 -11.84 -8.24 8.38
N LEU A 140 -12.85 -7.45 8.06
CA LEU A 140 -13.10 -6.17 8.73
C LEU A 140 -13.38 -6.35 10.23
N ALA A 141 -14.18 -7.35 10.60
CA ALA A 141 -14.45 -7.66 12.00
C ALA A 141 -13.16 -8.01 12.76
N HIS A 142 -12.24 -8.77 12.14
CA HIS A 142 -10.95 -9.10 12.76
C HIS A 142 -10.03 -7.88 12.86
N LEU A 143 -10.06 -6.96 11.89
CA LEU A 143 -9.31 -5.70 11.98
C LEU A 143 -9.82 -4.85 13.16
N ASP A 144 -11.13 -4.76 13.33
CA ASP A 144 -11.74 -4.02 14.44
C ASP A 144 -11.38 -4.63 15.81
N GLU A 145 -11.50 -5.96 15.94
CA GLU A 145 -11.09 -6.70 17.14
C GLU A 145 -9.60 -6.49 17.48
N SER A 146 -8.74 -6.44 16.45
CA SER A 146 -7.30 -6.20 16.62
C SER A 146 -7.00 -4.80 17.14
N LEU A 147 -7.74 -3.78 16.70
CA LEU A 147 -7.61 -2.42 17.21
C LEU A 147 -8.11 -2.30 18.65
N GLU A 148 -9.23 -2.93 18.97
CA GLU A 148 -9.77 -2.95 20.35
C GLU A 148 -8.75 -3.58 21.32
N LYS A 149 -8.16 -4.72 20.98
CA LYS A 149 -7.15 -5.38 21.81
C LYS A 149 -5.91 -4.50 22.06
N LYS A 150 -5.47 -3.76 21.02
CA LYS A 150 -4.34 -2.82 21.15
C LYS A 150 -4.59 -1.73 22.19
N GLU A 151 -5.84 -1.27 22.36
CA GLU A 151 -6.18 -0.21 23.32
C GLU A 151 -6.10 -0.68 24.76
N PHE A 152 -6.09 -2.00 25.01
CA PHE A 152 -6.04 -2.59 26.35
C PHE A 152 -4.64 -3.11 26.75
N ASP A 153 -3.65 -3.12 25.85
CA ASP A 153 -2.27 -3.51 26.10
C ASP A 153 -1.36 -2.27 26.34
#